data_6fc22f0e536b6f87b1a1e9c571f2abd6
#
_entry.id   6fc22f0e536b6f87b1a1e9c571f2abd6
#
_cell.length_a   1.000
_cell.length_b   1.000
_cell.length_c   1.000
_cell.angle_alpha   90.00
_cell.angle_beta   90.00
_cell.angle_gamma   90.00
#
_symmetry.space_group_name_H-M   'P 1'
#
loop_
_entity.id
_entity.type
_entity.pdbx_description
1 polymer ?
#
loop_
_entity_poly.entity_id
_entity_poly.type
_entity_poly.pdbx_seq_one_letter_code
_entity_poly.pdbx_strand_id
1 'polypeptide(L)'
;MYRIFLSLICMLVVSSAMAQGKVNAQKTNAQSSITPLSPINYTEIQQQLDRASEDPWALKALRRLRNPLGEDAMLFSKIKLNSALGFGYTRETGFLVNGVIAGEYKTDEQNQQQTPSMLRVSAQVSVKGFFQLKAEGENYLHSDERILSYDISYGVLPIRFWGLGYDAAIKNSRSEYSRRAFAGSVRFLNRIVGDFYGGASLDLRYNKASSIDELARLYISQHGMTQQNAFTTGLGLNLLFDHRDNIYATNSGWFVSLLTEIRPKGLGDCGSTLWHVKAIADYFTPIWQGGVLGVDLYADLWSSATPWFMWPCIGGGSRMRGYYFGRYTDRKIATAQVELRQNIYGPFGCAVWGGVGSVFDSHKNIDFSELLPNYGLGLRINLGKNSRLRIDYGFGHHSNGLVIGMNEAF
;
A
#
# COMPACT_ATOMS: atom_id res chain seq x y z
N MET A 1 8.79 -15.96 -22.61
CA MET A 1 8.91 -16.29 -21.18
C MET A 1 7.69 -15.86 -20.36
N TYR A 2 7.16 -14.63 -20.50
CA TYR A 2 6.00 -14.11 -19.75
C TYR A 2 4.71 -14.94 -19.93
N ARG A 3 4.38 -15.37 -21.15
CA ARG A 3 3.21 -16.22 -21.43
C ARG A 3 3.31 -17.63 -20.83
N ILE A 4 4.51 -18.18 -20.73
CA ILE A 4 4.74 -19.51 -20.15
C ILE A 4 4.58 -19.47 -18.63
N PHE A 5 5.03 -18.40 -17.96
CA PHE A 5 4.91 -18.25 -16.51
C PHE A 5 3.45 -18.02 -16.06
N LEU A 6 2.71 -17.23 -16.82
CA LEU A 6 1.27 -16.99 -16.55
C LEU A 6 0.44 -18.26 -16.83
N SER A 7 0.77 -19.03 -17.87
CA SER A 7 0.14 -20.32 -18.17
C SER A 7 0.43 -21.37 -17.09
N LEU A 8 1.63 -21.38 -16.52
CA LEU A 8 1.98 -22.30 -15.42
C LEU A 8 1.22 -22.00 -14.14
N ILE A 9 1.07 -20.72 -13.79
CA ILE A 9 0.28 -20.30 -12.61
C ILE A 9 -1.21 -20.61 -12.84
N CYS A 10 -1.76 -20.30 -14.01
CA CYS A 10 -3.15 -20.63 -14.34
C CYS A 10 -3.39 -22.16 -14.42
N MET A 11 -2.47 -22.94 -14.98
CA MET A 11 -2.59 -24.41 -14.99
C MET A 11 -2.50 -25.03 -13.61
N LEU A 12 -1.64 -24.52 -12.72
CA LEU A 12 -1.54 -24.98 -11.33
C LEU A 12 -2.80 -24.67 -10.52
N VAL A 13 -3.43 -23.52 -10.75
CA VAL A 13 -4.68 -23.12 -10.08
C VAL A 13 -5.86 -23.93 -10.62
N VAL A 14 -5.96 -24.13 -11.93
CA VAL A 14 -7.06 -24.86 -12.57
C VAL A 14 -6.96 -26.38 -12.34
N SER A 15 -5.75 -26.95 -12.34
CA SER A 15 -5.56 -28.38 -12.08
C SER A 15 -5.87 -28.79 -10.64
N SER A 16 -5.58 -27.93 -9.65
CA SER A 16 -5.94 -28.18 -8.26
C SER A 16 -7.45 -28.05 -8.01
N ALA A 17 -8.13 -27.14 -8.70
CA ALA A 17 -9.57 -26.98 -8.61
C ALA A 17 -10.34 -28.15 -9.27
N MET A 18 -9.82 -28.68 -10.39
CA MET A 18 -10.45 -29.83 -11.06
C MET A 18 -10.22 -31.17 -10.35
N ALA A 19 -9.11 -31.32 -9.62
CA ALA A 19 -8.86 -32.53 -8.83
C ALA A 19 -9.82 -32.67 -7.63
N GLN A 20 -10.25 -31.56 -7.05
CA GLN A 20 -11.22 -31.58 -5.93
C GLN A 20 -12.68 -31.65 -6.40
N GLY A 21 -13.00 -31.18 -7.62
CA GLY A 21 -14.37 -31.25 -8.18
C GLY A 21 -14.86 -32.66 -8.54
N LYS A 22 -13.94 -33.62 -8.74
CA LYS A 22 -14.29 -35.02 -9.03
C LYS A 22 -14.67 -35.88 -7.84
N VAL A 23 -14.39 -35.46 -6.61
CA VAL A 23 -14.69 -36.22 -5.40
C VAL A 23 -16.11 -35.97 -4.88
N ASN A 24 -16.76 -34.85 -5.21
CA ASN A 24 -18.07 -34.48 -4.68
C ASN A 24 -19.27 -34.64 -5.65
N ALA A 25 -19.09 -35.25 -6.81
CA ALA A 25 -20.17 -35.43 -7.78
C ALA A 25 -21.04 -36.71 -7.58
N GLN A 26 -20.83 -37.45 -6.49
CA GLN A 26 -21.65 -38.59 -6.13
C GLN A 26 -22.27 -38.42 -4.75
N LYS A 27 -23.33 -37.67 -4.66
CA LYS A 27 -24.47 -37.73 -3.69
C LYS A 27 -25.08 -36.37 -3.52
N THR A 28 -26.21 -36.13 -4.16
CA THR A 28 -27.39 -35.56 -3.51
C THR A 28 -28.49 -35.34 -4.54
N ASN A 29 -29.41 -36.26 -4.56
CA ASN A 29 -30.82 -36.00 -4.86
C ASN A 29 -31.46 -35.80 -3.49
N ALA A 30 -31.99 -34.59 -3.18
CA ALA A 30 -33.10 -34.39 -2.24
C ALA A 30 -33.49 -32.90 -2.15
N GLN A 31 -34.69 -32.63 -2.57
CA GLN A 31 -35.68 -31.65 -2.12
C GLN A 31 -35.29 -30.35 -1.44
N SER A 32 -35.70 -29.25 -2.06
CA SER A 32 -35.78 -27.87 -1.56
C SER A 32 -36.65 -27.72 -0.32
N SER A 33 -36.08 -27.31 0.79
CA SER A 33 -36.74 -26.56 1.86
C SER A 33 -35.86 -25.41 2.29
N ILE A 34 -36.38 -24.20 2.17
CA ILE A 34 -35.69 -22.97 2.60
C ILE A 34 -35.70 -22.94 4.13
N THR A 35 -34.58 -23.26 4.73
CA THR A 35 -34.33 -23.08 6.17
C THR A 35 -33.68 -21.74 6.40
N PRO A 36 -34.02 -20.98 7.47
CA PRO A 36 -33.35 -19.72 7.77
C PRO A 36 -31.85 -19.97 8.08
N LEU A 37 -31.00 -19.18 7.48
CA LEU A 37 -29.54 -19.24 7.65
C LEU A 37 -29.16 -19.08 9.13
N SER A 38 -28.52 -20.10 9.71
CA SER A 38 -27.93 -20.06 11.03
C SER A 38 -26.79 -19.04 11.07
N PRO A 39 -26.52 -18.41 12.23
CA PRO A 39 -25.44 -17.44 12.36
C PRO A 39 -24.10 -18.09 12.01
N ILE A 40 -23.29 -17.34 11.26
CA ILE A 40 -22.00 -17.77 10.72
C ILE A 40 -21.07 -18.15 11.86
N ASN A 41 -20.65 -19.40 11.92
CA ASN A 41 -19.66 -19.86 12.86
C ASN A 41 -18.24 -19.62 12.30
N TYR A 42 -17.68 -18.45 12.62
CA TYR A 42 -16.32 -18.08 12.20
C TYR A 42 -15.24 -19.08 12.64
N THR A 43 -15.46 -19.79 13.75
CA THR A 43 -14.54 -20.83 14.24
C THR A 43 -14.51 -22.04 13.31
N GLU A 44 -15.62 -22.39 12.72
CA GLU A 44 -15.75 -23.53 11.80
C GLU A 44 -15.14 -23.21 10.42
N ILE A 45 -15.30 -21.98 9.96
CA ILE A 45 -14.63 -21.47 8.74
C ILE A 45 -13.11 -21.42 8.96
N GLN A 46 -12.67 -20.98 10.13
CA GLN A 46 -11.25 -20.97 10.47
C GLN A 46 -10.68 -22.39 10.53
N GLN A 47 -11.41 -23.35 11.12
CA GLN A 47 -11.02 -24.76 11.13
C GLN A 47 -11.03 -25.39 9.72
N GLN A 48 -11.95 -24.98 8.84
CA GLN A 48 -11.95 -25.43 7.44
C GLN A 48 -10.80 -24.80 6.65
N LEU A 49 -10.44 -23.55 6.92
CA LEU A 49 -9.26 -22.89 6.36
C LEU A 49 -7.96 -23.55 6.85
N ASP A 50 -7.92 -23.94 8.13
CA ASP A 50 -6.78 -24.64 8.70
C ASP A 50 -6.67 -26.08 8.17
N ARG A 51 -7.78 -26.77 7.90
CA ARG A 51 -7.81 -28.09 7.23
C ARG A 51 -7.51 -28.02 5.74
N ALA A 52 -7.98 -26.99 5.03
CA ALA A 52 -7.59 -26.72 3.63
C ALA A 52 -6.11 -26.31 3.52
N SER A 53 -5.47 -25.96 4.65
CA SER A 53 -4.04 -25.70 4.76
C SER A 53 -3.19 -26.97 4.87
N GLU A 54 -3.78 -28.14 4.98
CA GLU A 54 -3.09 -29.44 4.79
C GLU A 54 -2.86 -29.71 3.28
N ASP A 55 -2.29 -28.79 2.63
CA ASP A 55 -1.27 -28.77 1.63
C ASP A 55 -1.48 -29.02 0.16
N PRO A 56 -1.35 -27.99 -0.62
CA PRO A 56 -0.49 -28.05 -1.77
C PRO A 56 0.96 -27.65 -1.38
N TRP A 57 1.95 -28.44 -1.73
CA TRP A 57 3.38 -28.19 -1.51
C TRP A 57 3.79 -26.74 -1.89
N ALA A 58 3.11 -26.13 -2.87
CA ALA A 58 3.31 -24.76 -3.30
C ALA A 58 2.99 -23.72 -2.19
N LEU A 59 1.95 -23.93 -1.38
CA LEU A 59 1.63 -23.06 -0.25
C LEU A 59 2.63 -23.22 0.89
N LYS A 60 3.14 -24.45 1.14
CA LYS A 60 4.25 -24.68 2.08
C LYS A 60 5.52 -23.98 1.63
N ALA A 61 5.85 -24.07 0.36
CA ALA A 61 7.01 -23.37 -0.21
C ALA A 61 6.87 -21.85 -0.09
N LEU A 62 5.71 -21.28 -0.41
CA LEU A 62 5.43 -19.85 -0.28
C LEU A 62 5.47 -19.39 1.19
N ARG A 63 4.97 -20.21 2.15
CA ARG A 63 5.06 -19.93 3.58
C ARG A 63 6.50 -19.94 4.07
N ARG A 64 7.34 -20.89 3.63
CA ARG A 64 8.78 -20.93 3.96
C ARG A 64 9.54 -19.73 3.38
N LEU A 65 9.26 -19.34 2.14
CA LEU A 65 9.83 -18.14 1.56
C LEU A 65 9.38 -16.87 2.31
N ARG A 66 8.14 -16.87 2.83
CA ARG A 66 7.60 -15.76 3.61
C ARG A 66 8.33 -15.58 4.95
N ASN A 67 8.65 -16.65 5.64
CA ASN A 67 9.34 -16.60 6.94
C ASN A 67 10.57 -17.52 6.98
N PRO A 68 11.68 -17.11 6.33
CA PRO A 68 12.88 -17.94 6.25
C PRO A 68 13.59 -18.15 7.60
N LEU A 69 13.34 -17.33 8.61
CA LEU A 69 13.91 -17.50 9.96
C LEU A 69 13.14 -18.47 10.85
N GLY A 70 11.90 -18.85 10.46
CA GLY A 70 11.03 -19.68 11.27
C GLY A 70 10.17 -18.88 12.27
N GLU A 71 9.24 -19.58 12.94
CA GLU A 71 8.26 -18.94 13.85
C GLU A 71 8.84 -18.66 15.24
N ASP A 72 9.89 -19.37 15.62
CA ASP A 72 10.50 -19.31 16.98
C ASP A 72 11.78 -18.47 17.03
N ALA A 73 12.08 -17.73 15.97
CA ALA A 73 13.26 -16.86 15.94
C ALA A 73 13.11 -15.72 16.95
N MET A 74 14.09 -15.58 17.87
CA MET A 74 14.10 -14.57 18.92
C MET A 74 15.39 -13.76 18.86
N LEU A 75 15.30 -12.47 19.12
CA LEU A 75 16.44 -11.59 19.34
C LEU A 75 16.45 -11.13 20.80
N PHE A 76 17.57 -11.34 21.50
CA PHE A 76 17.72 -10.98 22.91
C PHE A 76 16.65 -11.56 23.85
N SER A 77 16.12 -12.74 23.54
CA SER A 77 15.07 -13.46 24.32
C SER A 77 13.73 -12.71 24.51
N LYS A 78 13.60 -11.48 24.05
CA LYS A 78 12.42 -10.62 24.26
C LYS A 78 11.74 -10.20 22.96
N ILE A 79 12.44 -10.20 21.84
CA ILE A 79 11.95 -9.73 20.55
C ILE A 79 11.68 -10.95 19.67
N LYS A 80 10.41 -11.19 19.37
CA LYS A 80 10.01 -12.22 18.40
C LYS A 80 10.32 -11.73 16.99
N LEU A 81 11.22 -12.44 16.31
CA LEU A 81 11.62 -12.10 14.94
C LEU A 81 10.74 -12.81 13.92
N ASN A 82 10.25 -12.03 12.98
CA ASN A 82 9.58 -12.52 11.79
C ASN A 82 10.37 -12.06 10.57
N SER A 83 10.57 -12.94 9.60
CA SER A 83 11.21 -12.58 8.35
C SER A 83 10.33 -12.94 7.17
N ALA A 84 10.40 -12.16 6.12
CA ALA A 84 9.63 -12.41 4.91
C ALA A 84 10.45 -12.09 3.66
N LEU A 85 10.35 -12.98 2.66
CA LEU A 85 10.72 -12.68 1.30
C LEU A 85 9.44 -12.51 0.48
N GLY A 86 9.29 -11.37 -0.15
CA GLY A 86 8.18 -11.04 -1.01
C GLY A 86 8.64 -10.83 -2.45
N PHE A 87 7.77 -11.16 -3.37
CA PHE A 87 7.94 -10.86 -4.78
C PHE A 87 6.80 -9.98 -5.22
N GLY A 88 7.11 -9.01 -6.05
CA GLY A 88 6.13 -8.10 -6.58
C GLY A 88 6.40 -7.79 -8.05
N TYR A 89 5.41 -7.24 -8.67
CA TYR A 89 5.53 -6.72 -10.02
C TYR A 89 4.67 -5.48 -10.15
N THR A 90 5.28 -4.42 -10.64
CA THR A 90 4.55 -3.27 -11.17
C THR A 90 5.10 -2.94 -12.55
N ARG A 91 4.33 -2.22 -13.31
CA ARG A 91 4.74 -1.80 -14.65
C ARG A 91 5.97 -0.88 -14.61
N GLU A 92 6.11 -0.12 -13.54
CA GLU A 92 7.21 0.83 -13.33
C GLU A 92 8.50 0.13 -12.94
N THR A 93 8.44 -0.66 -11.90
CA THR A 93 9.62 -1.32 -11.34
C THR A 93 9.99 -2.61 -12.07
N GLY A 94 9.03 -3.22 -12.79
CA GLY A 94 9.16 -4.57 -13.30
C GLY A 94 9.10 -5.57 -12.15
N PHE A 95 9.81 -6.67 -12.26
CA PHE A 95 9.92 -7.64 -11.19
C PHE A 95 10.71 -7.07 -10.01
N LEU A 96 10.16 -7.23 -8.82
CA LEU A 96 10.67 -6.70 -7.56
C LEU A 96 10.85 -7.84 -6.55
N VAL A 97 11.95 -7.82 -5.83
CA VAL A 97 12.20 -8.65 -4.66
C VAL A 97 12.25 -7.75 -3.43
N ASN A 98 11.55 -8.17 -2.39
CA ASN A 98 11.50 -7.48 -1.10
C ASN A 98 11.87 -8.45 0.02
N GLY A 99 12.90 -8.10 0.80
CA GLY A 99 13.25 -8.77 2.03
C GLY A 99 12.81 -7.92 3.23
N VAL A 100 12.18 -8.55 4.22
CA VAL A 100 11.71 -7.92 5.46
C VAL A 100 12.17 -8.73 6.65
N ILE A 101 12.68 -8.05 7.67
CA ILE A 101 12.87 -8.60 9.01
C ILE A 101 12.10 -7.67 9.96
N ALA A 102 11.21 -8.25 10.76
CA ALA A 102 10.42 -7.53 11.75
C ALA A 102 10.61 -8.15 13.12
N GLY A 103 10.78 -7.31 14.14
CA GLY A 103 10.80 -7.70 15.54
C GLY A 103 9.54 -7.23 16.23
N GLU A 104 8.82 -8.13 16.88
CA GLU A 104 7.66 -7.82 17.73
C GLU A 104 8.03 -7.95 19.19
N TYR A 105 7.65 -6.99 20.01
CA TYR A 105 7.92 -6.97 21.46
C TYR A 105 6.88 -6.17 22.21
N LYS A 106 6.78 -6.40 23.51
CA LYS A 106 5.95 -5.58 24.40
C LYS A 106 6.83 -4.63 25.19
N THR A 107 6.41 -3.38 25.30
CA THR A 107 7.10 -2.36 26.12
C THR A 107 6.76 -2.52 27.61
N ASP A 108 5.61 -3.12 27.91
CA ASP A 108 5.21 -3.53 29.25
C ASP A 108 4.90 -5.04 29.26
N GLU A 109 5.84 -5.83 29.76
CA GLU A 109 5.72 -7.30 29.81
C GLU A 109 4.61 -7.80 30.75
N GLN A 110 4.18 -6.96 31.72
CA GLN A 110 3.14 -7.34 32.68
C GLN A 110 1.74 -7.14 32.09
N ASN A 111 1.59 -6.27 31.09
CA ASN A 111 0.32 -6.02 30.42
C ASN A 111 0.14 -6.92 29.20
N GLN A 112 -0.57 -8.04 29.39
CA GLN A 112 -0.85 -8.98 28.30
C GLN A 112 -1.79 -8.40 27.23
N GLN A 113 -2.56 -7.35 27.53
CA GLN A 113 -3.52 -6.71 26.61
C GLN A 113 -2.88 -5.60 25.76
N GLN A 114 -1.66 -5.17 26.11
CA GLN A 114 -0.96 -4.14 25.35
C GLN A 114 -0.70 -4.60 23.91
N THR A 115 -0.95 -3.70 22.96
CA THR A 115 -0.61 -3.89 21.55
C THR A 115 0.90 -4.10 21.39
N PRO A 116 1.35 -5.16 20.70
CA PRO A 116 2.77 -5.37 20.48
C PRO A 116 3.41 -4.23 19.69
N SER A 117 4.51 -3.73 20.18
CA SER A 117 5.38 -2.80 19.46
C SER A 117 6.16 -3.55 18.37
N MET A 118 6.49 -2.85 17.30
CA MET A 118 7.15 -3.44 16.14
C MET A 118 8.34 -2.60 15.69
N LEU A 119 9.41 -3.28 15.33
CA LEU A 119 10.53 -2.73 14.57
C LEU A 119 10.67 -3.52 13.28
N ARG A 120 10.75 -2.86 12.15
CA ARG A 120 10.87 -3.49 10.83
C ARG A 120 12.02 -2.89 10.03
N VAL A 121 12.82 -3.76 9.41
CA VAL A 121 13.81 -3.38 8.41
C VAL A 121 13.45 -4.08 7.10
N SER A 122 13.42 -3.34 6.02
CA SER A 122 13.10 -3.87 4.69
C SER A 122 14.06 -3.36 3.63
N ALA A 123 14.37 -4.23 2.68
CA ALA A 123 15.16 -3.89 1.50
C ALA A 123 14.43 -4.36 0.25
N GLN A 124 14.33 -3.50 -0.75
CA GLN A 124 13.65 -3.78 -2.00
C GLN A 124 14.58 -3.47 -3.17
N VAL A 125 14.58 -4.36 -4.15
CA VAL A 125 15.32 -4.19 -5.39
C VAL A 125 14.48 -4.64 -6.58
N SER A 126 14.68 -4.01 -7.72
CA SER A 126 13.96 -4.38 -8.95
C SER A 126 14.85 -4.42 -10.17
N VAL A 127 14.40 -5.15 -11.19
CA VAL A 127 15.11 -5.28 -12.48
C VAL A 127 15.21 -3.98 -13.28
N LYS A 128 14.42 -2.95 -12.94
CA LYS A 128 14.45 -1.64 -13.59
C LYS A 128 15.19 -0.57 -12.79
N GLY A 129 16.03 -0.99 -11.81
CA GLY A 129 16.87 -0.07 -11.04
C GLY A 129 16.17 0.63 -9.88
N PHE A 130 14.96 0.20 -9.48
CA PHE A 130 14.40 0.61 -8.21
C PHE A 130 15.17 -0.04 -7.07
N PHE A 131 15.52 0.76 -6.08
CA PHE A 131 16.14 0.34 -4.83
C PHE A 131 15.52 1.10 -3.67
N GLN A 132 15.21 0.42 -2.58
CA GLN A 132 14.80 1.06 -1.33
C GLN A 132 15.31 0.27 -0.14
N LEU A 133 15.84 0.98 0.84
CA LEU A 133 16.13 0.49 2.18
C LEU A 133 15.29 1.31 3.16
N LYS A 134 14.58 0.63 4.07
CA LYS A 134 13.73 1.28 5.06
C LYS A 134 13.84 0.58 6.41
N ALA A 135 13.98 1.38 7.47
CA ALA A 135 13.82 0.95 8.85
C ALA A 135 12.69 1.76 9.47
N GLU A 136 11.71 1.09 10.05
CA GLU A 136 10.54 1.72 10.67
C GLU A 136 10.18 1.02 11.97
N GLY A 137 9.61 1.78 12.90
CA GLY A 137 9.11 1.22 14.14
C GLY A 137 7.89 1.95 14.65
N GLU A 138 7.07 1.21 15.38
CA GLU A 138 5.91 1.73 16.08
C GLU A 138 5.86 1.15 17.48
N ASN A 139 5.95 2.00 18.49
CA ASN A 139 5.99 1.63 19.89
C ASN A 139 4.73 2.09 20.59
N TYR A 140 4.03 1.16 21.18
CA TYR A 140 2.89 1.40 22.05
C TYR A 140 3.35 1.51 23.49
N LEU A 141 3.13 2.66 24.10
CA LEU A 141 3.61 3.01 25.44
C LEU A 141 2.43 3.26 26.38
N HIS A 142 2.63 3.02 27.69
CA HIS A 142 1.63 3.28 28.75
C HIS A 142 0.25 2.68 28.42
N SER A 143 0.22 1.37 28.15
CA SER A 143 -1.03 0.66 27.82
C SER A 143 -1.77 1.28 26.63
N ASP A 144 -1.03 1.57 25.57
CA ASP A 144 -1.51 2.13 24.29
C ASP A 144 -2.02 3.60 24.38
N GLU A 145 -1.76 4.29 25.49
CA GLU A 145 -2.09 5.71 25.59
C GLU A 145 -1.21 6.58 24.71
N ARG A 146 0.00 6.10 24.35
CA ARG A 146 0.96 6.84 23.56
C ARG A 146 1.54 5.97 22.45
N ILE A 147 1.68 6.57 21.28
CA ILE A 147 2.30 5.90 20.12
C ILE A 147 3.51 6.73 19.71
N LEU A 148 4.70 6.08 19.69
CA LEU A 148 5.92 6.63 19.11
C LEU A 148 6.23 5.87 17.82
N SER A 149 6.05 6.54 16.68
CA SER A 149 6.41 5.98 15.37
C SER A 149 7.64 6.69 14.83
N TYR A 150 8.51 5.95 14.17
CA TYR A 150 9.68 6.49 13.46
C TYR A 150 9.97 5.70 12.21
N ASP A 151 10.48 6.38 11.20
CA ASP A 151 11.00 5.74 10.00
C ASP A 151 12.23 6.46 9.46
N ILE A 152 13.14 5.68 8.89
CA ILE A 152 14.29 6.16 8.12
C ILE A 152 14.30 5.37 6.83
N SER A 153 14.40 6.07 5.71
CA SER A 153 14.45 5.42 4.40
C SER A 153 15.41 6.10 3.44
N TYR A 154 16.03 5.28 2.60
CA TYR A 154 16.77 5.73 1.44
C TYR A 154 16.34 4.95 0.22
N GLY A 155 16.16 5.63 -0.91
CA GLY A 155 15.71 4.97 -2.13
C GLY A 155 16.15 5.68 -3.41
N VAL A 156 16.20 4.88 -4.46
CA VAL A 156 16.37 5.33 -5.85
C VAL A 156 15.17 4.83 -6.64
N LEU A 157 14.38 5.75 -7.16
CA LEU A 157 13.17 5.43 -7.91
C LEU A 157 13.29 5.96 -9.33
N PRO A 158 13.45 5.10 -10.34
CA PRO A 158 13.29 5.48 -11.73
C PRO A 158 11.84 5.88 -12.00
N ILE A 159 11.63 7.11 -12.46
CA ILE A 159 10.32 7.68 -12.74
C ILE A 159 10.21 7.97 -14.22
N ARG A 160 9.16 7.49 -14.83
CA ARG A 160 8.75 7.94 -16.15
C ARG A 160 7.95 9.21 -16.03
N PHE A 161 8.26 10.15 -16.90
CA PHE A 161 7.80 11.53 -16.82
C PHE A 161 7.19 12.00 -18.12
N TRP A 162 6.03 12.61 -18.05
CA TRP A 162 5.30 13.21 -19.19
C TRP A 162 5.13 14.71 -19.06
N GLY A 163 5.73 15.31 -18.05
CA GLY A 163 5.48 16.68 -17.62
C GLY A 163 4.59 16.74 -16.39
N LEU A 164 4.08 17.90 -16.06
CA LEU A 164 3.33 18.20 -14.86
C LEU A 164 1.91 18.64 -15.21
N GLY A 165 0.93 18.16 -14.42
CA GLY A 165 -0.48 18.40 -14.65
C GLY A 165 -1.12 17.41 -15.63
N TYR A 166 -2.44 17.50 -15.74
CA TYR A 166 -3.26 16.62 -16.56
C TYR A 166 -2.93 16.75 -18.06
N ASP A 167 -2.90 17.96 -18.57
CA ASP A 167 -2.63 18.25 -19.97
C ASP A 167 -1.29 17.71 -20.46
N ALA A 168 -0.24 17.92 -19.69
CA ALA A 168 1.10 17.43 -20.03
C ALA A 168 1.14 15.91 -20.08
N ALA A 169 0.46 15.24 -19.15
CA ALA A 169 0.37 13.78 -19.10
C ALA A 169 -0.30 13.17 -20.36
N ILE A 170 -1.15 13.93 -21.06
CA ILE A 170 -1.83 13.49 -22.29
C ILE A 170 -1.06 13.87 -23.53
N LYS A 171 -0.55 15.11 -23.62
CA LYS A 171 0.02 15.69 -24.83
C LYS A 171 1.48 15.34 -25.07
N ASN A 172 2.26 15.13 -23.99
CA ASN A 172 3.70 14.96 -24.10
C ASN A 172 4.13 13.51 -24.32
N SER A 173 5.27 13.36 -24.97
CA SER A 173 5.98 12.10 -25.09
C SER A 173 6.58 11.70 -23.73
N ARG A 174 6.75 10.39 -23.55
CA ARG A 174 7.36 9.83 -22.36
C ARG A 174 8.85 10.15 -22.29
N SER A 175 9.28 10.64 -21.15
CA SER A 175 10.66 10.86 -20.76
C SER A 175 10.96 10.13 -19.43
N GLU A 176 12.19 10.21 -18.93
CA GLU A 176 12.60 9.50 -17.72
C GLU A 176 13.55 10.36 -16.86
N TYR A 177 13.44 10.18 -15.53
CA TYR A 177 14.44 10.64 -14.56
C TYR A 177 14.49 9.69 -13.36
N SER A 178 15.54 9.79 -12.55
CA SER A 178 15.62 9.04 -11.30
C SER A 178 15.49 9.99 -10.12
N ARG A 179 14.61 9.66 -9.17
CA ARG A 179 14.51 10.34 -7.89
C ARG A 179 15.29 9.59 -6.83
N ARG A 180 16.30 10.22 -6.27
CA ARG A 180 17.00 9.75 -5.08
C ARG A 180 16.37 10.45 -3.89
N ALA A 181 15.95 9.71 -2.89
CA ALA A 181 15.31 10.26 -1.72
C ALA A 181 15.89 9.66 -0.44
N PHE A 182 16.17 10.52 0.52
CA PHE A 182 16.38 10.16 1.92
C PHE A 182 15.24 10.79 2.72
N ALA A 183 14.64 10.02 3.61
CA ALA A 183 13.63 10.53 4.53
C ALA A 183 13.86 9.94 5.92
N GLY A 184 13.65 10.77 6.94
CA GLY A 184 13.62 10.35 8.33
C GLY A 184 12.48 11.07 9.03
N SER A 185 11.61 10.34 9.74
CA SER A 185 10.52 10.93 10.49
C SER A 185 10.39 10.34 11.89
N VAL A 186 9.91 11.17 12.80
CA VAL A 186 9.51 10.76 14.15
C VAL A 186 8.14 11.39 14.42
N ARG A 187 7.20 10.59 14.89
CA ARG A 187 5.84 10.98 15.23
C ARG A 187 5.51 10.51 16.65
N PHE A 188 5.04 11.40 17.47
CA PHE A 188 4.57 11.11 18.82
C PHE A 188 3.11 11.48 18.95
N LEU A 189 2.27 10.51 19.28
CA LEU A 189 0.84 10.67 19.45
C LEU A 189 0.43 10.33 20.88
N ASN A 190 -0.52 11.07 21.41
CA ASN A 190 -1.20 10.77 22.65
C ASN A 190 -2.67 10.43 22.35
N ARG A 191 -3.22 9.48 23.09
CA ARG A 191 -4.65 9.16 23.05
C ARG A 191 -5.43 10.34 23.60
N ILE A 192 -6.43 10.81 22.86
CA ILE A 192 -7.32 11.88 23.25
C ILE A 192 -8.58 11.26 23.87
N VAL A 193 -9.23 10.36 23.13
CA VAL A 193 -10.41 9.62 23.57
C VAL A 193 -10.60 8.37 22.72
N GLY A 194 -10.87 7.22 23.33
CA GLY A 194 -11.08 5.94 22.62
C GLY A 194 -9.89 5.62 21.72
N ASP A 195 -10.15 5.43 20.42
CA ASP A 195 -9.15 5.12 19.39
C ASP A 195 -8.68 6.37 18.64
N PHE A 196 -8.97 7.57 19.17
CA PHE A 196 -8.57 8.83 18.60
C PHE A 196 -7.29 9.35 19.26
N TYR A 197 -6.28 9.60 18.45
CA TYR A 197 -4.95 10.06 18.84
C TYR A 197 -4.64 11.40 18.16
N GLY A 198 -3.86 12.23 18.85
CA GLY A 198 -3.34 13.47 18.31
C GLY A 198 -1.92 13.73 18.78
N GLY A 199 -1.13 14.41 17.97
CA GLY A 199 0.24 14.70 18.35
C GLY A 199 1.04 15.43 17.29
N ALA A 200 2.37 15.39 17.45
CA ALA A 200 3.30 16.12 16.62
C ALA A 200 4.28 15.18 15.91
N SER A 201 4.84 15.66 14.81
CA SER A 201 5.90 14.96 14.07
C SER A 201 7.00 15.91 13.61
N LEU A 202 8.19 15.33 13.47
CA LEU A 202 9.36 15.90 12.80
C LEU A 202 9.66 15.03 11.59
N ASP A 203 9.83 15.65 10.42
CA ASP A 203 10.15 14.97 9.17
C ASP A 203 11.33 15.66 8.49
N LEU A 204 12.33 14.89 8.12
CA LEU A 204 13.52 15.33 7.39
C LEU A 204 13.48 14.68 6.02
N ARG A 205 13.57 15.47 4.96
CA ARG A 205 13.59 14.95 3.58
C ARG A 205 14.69 15.59 2.76
N TYR A 206 15.48 14.75 2.12
CA TYR A 206 16.33 15.13 1.01
C TYR A 206 15.87 14.42 -0.26
N ASN A 207 15.58 15.18 -1.29
CA ASN A 207 15.19 14.65 -2.61
C ASN A 207 16.13 15.23 -3.68
N LYS A 208 16.49 14.39 -4.65
CA LYS A 208 17.30 14.80 -5.80
C LYS A 208 16.77 14.13 -7.06
N ALA A 209 16.43 14.94 -8.06
CA ALA A 209 16.24 14.48 -9.43
C ALA A 209 17.60 14.29 -10.10
N SER A 210 17.84 13.13 -10.68
CA SER A 210 19.10 12.76 -11.33
C SER A 210 18.80 11.91 -12.55
N SER A 211 19.80 11.68 -13.40
CA SER A 211 19.67 10.90 -14.65
C SER A 211 18.47 11.38 -15.49
N ILE A 212 18.33 12.70 -15.61
CA ILE A 212 17.26 13.36 -16.33
C ILE A 212 17.58 13.25 -17.83
N ASP A 213 16.68 12.61 -18.60
CA ASP A 213 16.84 12.51 -20.04
C ASP A 213 16.64 13.87 -20.75
N GLU A 214 16.94 13.91 -22.03
CA GLU A 214 16.96 15.17 -22.82
C GLU A 214 15.55 15.79 -22.90
N LEU A 215 14.51 14.99 -23.12
CA LEU A 215 13.13 15.47 -23.22
C LEU A 215 12.64 16.02 -21.87
N ALA A 216 12.91 15.33 -20.78
CA ALA A 216 12.58 15.82 -19.44
C ALA A 216 13.33 17.10 -19.11
N ARG A 217 14.61 17.19 -19.48
CA ARG A 217 15.43 18.39 -19.25
C ARG A 217 14.90 19.59 -20.02
N LEU A 218 14.51 19.37 -21.28
CA LEU A 218 13.91 20.41 -22.12
C LEU A 218 12.61 20.94 -21.50
N TYR A 219 11.72 20.03 -21.10
CA TYR A 219 10.46 20.39 -20.43
C TYR A 219 10.70 21.21 -19.16
N ILE A 220 11.59 20.72 -18.28
CA ILE A 220 11.94 21.36 -17.02
C ILE A 220 12.49 22.76 -17.23
N SER A 221 13.40 22.94 -18.21
CA SER A 221 13.99 24.25 -18.54
C SER A 221 12.95 25.23 -19.11
N GLN A 222 12.07 24.78 -20.00
CA GLN A 222 11.00 25.59 -20.58
C GLN A 222 10.00 26.12 -19.55
N HIS A 223 9.81 25.38 -18.45
CA HIS A 223 8.91 25.77 -17.36
C HIS A 223 9.64 26.45 -16.19
N GLY A 224 10.91 26.84 -16.35
CA GLY A 224 11.69 27.55 -15.33
C GLY A 224 12.00 26.74 -14.07
N MET A 225 11.93 25.41 -14.12
CA MET A 225 12.12 24.51 -12.99
C MET A 225 13.58 24.13 -12.83
N THR A 226 14.42 25.07 -12.42
CA THR A 226 15.89 24.87 -12.34
C THR A 226 16.35 24.04 -11.17
N GLN A 227 15.57 23.99 -10.08
CA GLN A 227 15.93 23.24 -8.88
C GLN A 227 15.85 21.73 -9.13
N GLN A 228 16.90 20.99 -8.77
CA GLN A 228 16.99 19.53 -8.96
C GLN A 228 17.19 18.77 -7.64
N ASN A 229 17.46 19.45 -6.54
CA ASN A 229 17.56 18.84 -5.20
C ASN A 229 16.96 19.77 -4.17
N ALA A 230 16.46 19.20 -3.08
CA ALA A 230 15.93 19.93 -1.95
C ALA A 230 16.13 19.14 -0.66
N PHE A 231 16.59 19.83 0.37
CA PHE A 231 16.50 19.39 1.76
C PHE A 231 15.42 20.20 2.47
N THR A 232 14.54 19.54 3.21
CA THR A 232 13.45 20.18 3.94
C THR A 232 13.23 19.52 5.29
N THR A 233 12.91 20.33 6.30
CA THR A 233 12.49 19.88 7.63
C THR A 233 11.01 20.22 7.81
N GLY A 234 10.18 19.23 8.06
CA GLY A 234 8.75 19.36 8.31
C GLY A 234 8.44 19.29 9.81
N LEU A 235 7.65 20.22 10.29
CA LEU A 235 7.05 20.22 11.63
C LEU A 235 5.56 19.94 11.43
N GLY A 236 5.07 18.81 11.92
CA GLY A 236 3.73 18.33 11.64
C GLY A 236 2.84 18.21 12.86
N LEU A 237 1.54 18.42 12.64
CA LEU A 237 0.46 18.02 13.54
C LEU A 237 -0.24 16.82 12.91
N ASN A 238 -0.56 15.82 13.76
CA ASN A 238 -1.14 14.57 13.32
C ASN A 238 -2.40 14.27 14.11
N LEU A 239 -3.44 13.83 13.42
CA LEU A 239 -4.62 13.21 13.99
C LEU A 239 -4.75 11.81 13.42
N LEU A 240 -5.06 10.83 14.26
CA LEU A 240 -5.23 9.44 13.90
C LEU A 240 -6.45 8.85 14.61
N PHE A 241 -7.32 8.22 13.86
CA PHE A 241 -8.39 7.36 14.36
C PHE A 241 -8.27 6.01 13.66
N ASP A 242 -7.96 4.93 14.41
CA ASP A 242 -7.80 3.58 13.86
C ASP A 242 -8.63 2.59 14.68
N HIS A 243 -9.79 2.25 14.14
CA HIS A 243 -10.74 1.30 14.71
C HIS A 243 -10.96 0.14 13.75
N ARG A 244 -9.89 -0.37 13.12
CA ARG A 244 -9.93 -1.54 12.23
C ARG A 244 -9.79 -2.83 13.02
N ASP A 245 -10.49 -3.88 12.55
CA ASP A 245 -10.37 -5.24 13.10
C ASP A 245 -8.99 -5.86 12.85
N ASN A 246 -8.36 -5.52 11.73
CA ASN A 246 -7.02 -6.02 11.35
C ASN A 246 -6.35 -5.03 10.39
N ILE A 247 -5.10 -4.65 10.69
CA ILE A 247 -4.34 -3.67 9.89
C ILE A 247 -3.83 -4.21 8.54
N TYR A 248 -3.73 -5.54 8.38
CA TYR A 248 -3.19 -6.20 7.18
C TYR A 248 -4.26 -6.72 6.22
N ALA A 249 -5.42 -7.08 6.75
CA ALA A 249 -6.52 -7.67 6.00
C ALA A 249 -7.84 -7.22 6.63
N THR A 250 -8.09 -5.92 6.60
CA THR A 250 -9.25 -5.27 7.23
C THR A 250 -10.55 -5.76 6.64
N ASN A 251 -11.48 -6.18 7.50
CA ASN A 251 -12.83 -6.57 7.12
C ASN A 251 -13.88 -5.58 7.66
N SER A 252 -13.58 -4.88 8.75
CA SER A 252 -14.50 -3.92 9.35
C SER A 252 -13.76 -2.79 10.07
N GLY A 253 -14.41 -1.63 10.14
CA GLY A 253 -13.91 -0.50 10.91
C GLY A 253 -13.49 0.69 10.07
N TRP A 254 -12.83 1.63 10.73
CA TRP A 254 -12.41 2.92 10.18
C TRP A 254 -10.93 3.14 10.38
N PHE A 255 -10.31 3.76 9.40
CA PHE A 255 -8.98 4.35 9.52
C PHE A 255 -9.02 5.77 9.00
N VAL A 256 -8.77 6.77 9.86
CA VAL A 256 -8.69 8.17 9.45
C VAL A 256 -7.38 8.74 9.93
N SER A 257 -6.61 9.33 9.02
CA SER A 257 -5.32 9.96 9.31
C SER A 257 -5.24 11.31 8.64
N LEU A 258 -4.90 12.33 9.41
CA LEU A 258 -4.63 13.68 8.93
C LEU A 258 -3.26 14.13 9.41
N LEU A 259 -2.39 14.46 8.45
CA LEU A 259 -1.10 15.10 8.67
C LEU A 259 -1.15 16.52 8.09
N THR A 260 -0.78 17.50 8.89
CA THR A 260 -0.56 18.88 8.43
C THR A 260 0.84 19.29 8.81
N GLU A 261 1.66 19.64 7.84
CA GLU A 261 3.07 20.02 8.04
C GLU A 261 3.35 21.41 7.51
N ILE A 262 4.17 22.14 8.26
CA ILE A 262 4.88 23.32 7.80
C ILE A 262 6.37 22.98 7.63
N ARG A 263 6.98 23.44 6.55
CA ARG A 263 8.40 23.27 6.23
C ARG A 263 9.05 24.65 6.08
N PRO A 264 9.57 25.22 7.18
CA PRO A 264 10.11 26.57 7.20
C PRO A 264 11.32 26.70 6.26
N LYS A 265 11.39 27.81 5.53
CA LYS A 265 12.56 28.16 4.70
C LYS A 265 13.89 28.12 5.46
N GLY A 266 13.90 28.50 6.74
CA GLY A 266 15.11 28.53 7.56
C GLY A 266 15.61 27.15 8.03
N LEU A 267 14.81 26.08 7.84
CA LEU A 267 15.17 24.70 8.21
C LEU A 267 15.37 23.79 6.99
N GLY A 268 15.82 24.36 5.89
CA GLY A 268 16.09 23.65 4.64
C GLY A 268 16.74 24.56 3.61
N ASP A 269 16.85 24.06 2.37
CA ASP A 269 17.45 24.77 1.24
C ASP A 269 16.41 25.29 0.23
N CYS A 270 15.11 25.15 0.53
CA CYS A 270 14.05 25.71 -0.30
C CYS A 270 13.94 27.23 -0.14
N GLY A 271 13.72 27.93 -1.25
CA GLY A 271 13.59 29.40 -1.31
C GLY A 271 12.40 29.98 -0.56
N SER A 272 11.43 29.15 -0.16
CA SER A 272 10.18 29.55 0.50
C SER A 272 9.77 28.54 1.57
N THR A 273 8.96 29.00 2.51
CA THR A 273 8.26 28.10 3.45
C THR A 273 7.20 27.30 2.67
N LEU A 274 7.21 25.97 2.85
CA LEU A 274 6.27 25.06 2.23
C LEU A 274 5.23 24.60 3.26
N TRP A 275 4.05 24.23 2.78
CA TRP A 275 3.08 23.47 3.57
C TRP A 275 2.71 22.18 2.83
N HIS A 276 2.35 21.18 3.61
CA HIS A 276 1.92 19.87 3.14
C HIS A 276 0.75 19.37 3.99
N VAL A 277 -0.31 18.90 3.35
CA VAL A 277 -1.45 18.26 4.00
C VAL A 277 -1.69 16.93 3.35
N LYS A 278 -1.76 15.88 4.17
CA LYS A 278 -2.08 14.52 3.73
C LYS A 278 -3.24 13.98 4.55
N ALA A 279 -4.28 13.55 3.86
CA ALA A 279 -5.48 13.00 4.47
C ALA A 279 -5.79 11.62 3.89
N ILE A 280 -6.18 10.70 4.76
CA ILE A 280 -6.64 9.35 4.42
C ILE A 280 -7.91 9.11 5.22
N ALA A 281 -8.94 8.53 4.58
CA ALA A 281 -10.11 8.03 5.28
C ALA A 281 -10.57 6.74 4.61
N ASP A 282 -10.38 5.63 5.32
CA ASP A 282 -10.79 4.30 4.88
C ASP A 282 -11.95 3.80 5.74
N TYR A 283 -12.92 3.18 5.12
CA TYR A 283 -14.03 2.53 5.78
C TYR A 283 -14.24 1.13 5.25
N PHE A 284 -14.43 0.16 6.14
CA PHE A 284 -14.65 -1.23 5.78
C PHE A 284 -15.89 -1.77 6.48
N THR A 285 -16.68 -2.54 5.75
CA THR A 285 -17.86 -3.20 6.32
C THR A 285 -18.12 -4.53 5.62
N PRO A 286 -18.41 -5.60 6.38
CA PRO A 286 -18.92 -6.84 5.80
C PRO A 286 -20.34 -6.57 5.30
N ILE A 287 -20.64 -6.99 4.06
CA ILE A 287 -21.96 -6.79 3.44
C ILE A 287 -22.73 -8.10 3.26
N TRP A 288 -22.01 -9.22 3.16
CA TRP A 288 -22.54 -10.58 3.19
C TRP A 288 -21.43 -11.57 3.56
N GLN A 289 -21.76 -12.87 3.59
CA GLN A 289 -20.79 -13.91 3.93
C GLN A 289 -19.56 -13.91 3.01
N GLY A 290 -18.39 -13.62 3.58
CA GLY A 290 -17.12 -13.55 2.86
C GLY A 290 -16.97 -12.32 1.98
N GLY A 291 -17.96 -11.41 1.95
CA GLY A 291 -17.93 -10.16 1.19
C GLY A 291 -17.63 -8.96 2.08
N VAL A 292 -16.64 -8.16 1.71
CA VAL A 292 -16.23 -6.93 2.39
C VAL A 292 -16.24 -5.77 1.39
N LEU A 293 -16.94 -4.70 1.74
CA LEU A 293 -16.88 -3.43 1.03
C LEU A 293 -15.86 -2.52 1.72
N GLY A 294 -14.88 -2.04 0.97
CA GLY A 294 -13.92 -1.02 1.39
C GLY A 294 -14.11 0.27 0.59
N VAL A 295 -14.01 1.40 1.28
CA VAL A 295 -14.01 2.75 0.68
C VAL A 295 -12.72 3.44 1.11
N ASP A 296 -11.99 4.04 0.16
CA ASP A 296 -10.75 4.79 0.40
C ASP A 296 -10.88 6.20 -0.19
N LEU A 297 -10.67 7.18 0.65
CA LEU A 297 -10.52 8.59 0.29
C LEU A 297 -9.11 9.03 0.64
N TYR A 298 -8.44 9.64 -0.31
CA TYR A 298 -7.07 10.09 -0.16
C TYR A 298 -6.84 11.46 -0.76
N ALA A 299 -6.10 12.31 -0.05
CA ALA A 299 -5.60 13.57 -0.56
C ALA A 299 -4.15 13.81 -0.12
N ASP A 300 -3.35 14.36 -1.03
CA ASP A 300 -1.95 14.74 -0.79
C ASP A 300 -1.72 16.10 -1.47
N LEU A 301 -1.60 17.14 -0.65
CA LEU A 301 -1.69 18.54 -1.06
C LEU A 301 -0.42 19.28 -0.65
N TRP A 302 0.27 19.85 -1.63
CA TRP A 302 1.49 20.64 -1.43
C TRP A 302 1.30 22.10 -1.84
N SER A 303 2.09 22.97 -1.21
CA SER A 303 2.15 24.40 -1.57
C SER A 303 2.72 24.63 -2.96
N SER A 304 2.38 25.77 -3.56
CA SER A 304 2.82 26.15 -4.90
C SER A 304 4.34 26.27 -5.05
N ALA A 305 5.05 26.61 -3.98
CA ALA A 305 6.50 26.76 -3.95
C ALA A 305 7.27 25.42 -3.82
N THR A 306 6.57 24.29 -3.72
CA THR A 306 7.20 22.97 -3.58
C THR A 306 7.94 22.59 -4.86
N PRO A 307 9.19 22.10 -4.76
CA PRO A 307 9.94 21.62 -5.92
C PRO A 307 9.22 20.48 -6.65
N TRP A 308 9.23 20.52 -7.99
CA TRP A 308 8.45 19.64 -8.86
C TRP A 308 8.69 18.12 -8.61
N PHE A 309 9.92 17.73 -8.28
CA PHE A 309 10.28 16.33 -8.02
C PHE A 309 9.80 15.82 -6.64
N MET A 310 9.20 16.67 -5.83
CA MET A 310 8.53 16.31 -4.56
C MET A 310 7.02 16.19 -4.69
N TRP A 311 6.44 16.54 -5.85
CA TRP A 311 5.00 16.51 -6.05
C TRP A 311 4.46 15.10 -6.03
N PRO A 312 3.24 14.89 -5.49
CA PRO A 312 2.57 13.62 -5.51
C PRO A 312 2.13 13.23 -6.93
N CYS A 313 1.92 11.93 -7.13
CA CYS A 313 1.44 11.42 -8.41
C CYS A 313 0.41 10.30 -8.22
N ILE A 314 -0.47 10.19 -9.20
CA ILE A 314 -1.47 9.12 -9.28
C ILE A 314 -0.84 7.84 -9.82
N GLY A 315 -1.31 6.69 -9.34
CA GLY A 315 -0.92 5.36 -9.79
C GLY A 315 0.01 4.62 -8.84
N GLY A 316 0.44 3.46 -9.28
CA GLY A 316 1.29 2.56 -8.49
C GLY A 316 0.57 1.29 -8.03
N GLY A 317 1.07 0.71 -6.93
CA GLY A 317 0.66 -0.61 -6.47
C GLY A 317 -0.55 -0.64 -5.53
N SER A 318 -1.01 0.49 -5.00
CA SER A 318 -2.11 0.54 -4.02
C SER A 318 -3.28 1.36 -4.53
N ARG A 319 -3.18 2.67 -4.55
CA ARG A 319 -4.24 3.56 -5.02
C ARG A 319 -4.17 3.75 -6.53
N MET A 320 -5.32 3.89 -7.19
CA MET A 320 -5.43 4.14 -8.63
C MET A 320 -4.63 3.14 -9.47
N ARG A 321 -4.75 1.86 -9.13
CA ARG A 321 -4.07 0.74 -9.81
C ARG A 321 -4.43 0.69 -11.30
N GLY A 322 -3.43 0.50 -12.16
CA GLY A 322 -3.58 0.58 -13.62
C GLY A 322 -3.05 1.87 -14.21
N TYR A 323 -3.01 2.97 -13.44
CA TYR A 323 -2.27 4.15 -13.85
C TYR A 323 -0.77 3.96 -13.68
N TYR A 324 -0.01 4.50 -14.61
CA TYR A 324 1.44 4.52 -14.54
C TYR A 324 1.89 5.54 -13.49
N PHE A 325 2.66 5.11 -12.48
CA PHE A 325 3.21 6.01 -11.45
C PHE A 325 4.12 7.07 -12.10
N GLY A 326 3.85 8.35 -11.81
CA GLY A 326 4.57 9.47 -12.37
C GLY A 326 3.97 10.04 -13.66
N ARG A 327 2.95 9.40 -14.29
CA ARG A 327 2.31 9.95 -15.46
C ARG A 327 1.48 11.20 -15.13
N TYR A 328 0.61 11.10 -14.14
CA TYR A 328 -0.21 12.20 -13.66
C TYR A 328 0.38 12.71 -12.36
N THR A 329 1.15 13.79 -12.44
CA THR A 329 1.89 14.40 -11.33
C THR A 329 1.53 15.87 -11.24
N ASP A 330 1.08 16.33 -10.08
CA ASP A 330 0.83 17.74 -9.82
C ASP A 330 1.05 18.05 -8.33
N ARG A 331 0.93 19.33 -7.95
CA ARG A 331 1.08 19.79 -6.55
C ARG A 331 0.06 19.18 -5.61
N LYS A 332 -1.09 18.82 -6.13
CA LYS A 332 -2.21 18.28 -5.34
C LYS A 332 -2.82 17.09 -6.05
N ILE A 333 -3.13 16.06 -5.30
CA ILE A 333 -3.91 14.92 -5.78
C ILE A 333 -5.03 14.62 -4.79
N ALA A 334 -6.15 14.17 -5.33
CA ALA A 334 -7.24 13.60 -4.56
C ALA A 334 -7.76 12.35 -5.28
N THR A 335 -8.08 11.30 -4.51
CA THR A 335 -8.63 10.05 -5.06
C THR A 335 -9.73 9.52 -4.15
N ALA A 336 -10.73 8.88 -4.78
CA ALA A 336 -11.79 8.15 -4.11
C ALA A 336 -11.95 6.79 -4.78
N GLN A 337 -11.97 5.71 -4.01
CA GLN A 337 -12.10 4.35 -4.52
C GLN A 337 -13.06 3.54 -3.65
N VAL A 338 -13.73 2.60 -4.29
CA VAL A 338 -14.55 1.57 -3.65
C VAL A 338 -14.07 0.21 -4.12
N GLU A 339 -13.84 -0.71 -3.21
CA GLU A 339 -13.41 -2.07 -3.51
C GLU A 339 -14.33 -3.08 -2.82
N LEU A 340 -14.82 -4.03 -3.59
CA LEU A 340 -15.55 -5.19 -3.11
C LEU A 340 -14.61 -6.39 -3.12
N ARG A 341 -14.39 -6.97 -1.96
CA ARG A 341 -13.59 -8.19 -1.75
C ARG A 341 -14.51 -9.35 -1.45
N GLN A 342 -14.27 -10.49 -2.09
CA GLN A 342 -15.05 -11.70 -1.87
C GLN A 342 -14.13 -12.90 -1.63
N ASN A 343 -14.29 -13.57 -0.52
CA ASN A 343 -13.74 -14.90 -0.32
C ASN A 343 -14.59 -15.90 -1.09
N ILE A 344 -13.95 -16.71 -1.95
CA ILE A 344 -14.67 -17.65 -2.84
C ILE A 344 -14.63 -19.06 -2.24
N TYR A 345 -13.42 -19.61 -2.06
CA TYR A 345 -13.24 -20.97 -1.56
C TYR A 345 -11.83 -21.16 -0.97
N GLY A 346 -11.75 -21.65 0.26
CA GLY A 346 -10.50 -21.90 0.96
C GLY A 346 -9.62 -20.64 1.02
N PRO A 347 -8.35 -20.68 0.55
CA PRO A 347 -7.48 -19.52 0.56
C PRO A 347 -7.75 -18.53 -0.57
N PHE A 348 -8.65 -18.84 -1.51
CA PHE A 348 -8.88 -18.05 -2.72
C PHE A 348 -10.01 -17.06 -2.55
N GLY A 349 -9.78 -15.85 -3.02
CA GLY A 349 -10.75 -14.79 -3.10
C GLY A 349 -10.53 -13.93 -4.35
N CYS A 350 -11.44 -13.00 -4.57
CA CYS A 350 -11.32 -12.00 -5.62
C CYS A 350 -11.65 -10.60 -5.08
N ALA A 351 -11.30 -9.59 -5.85
CA ALA A 351 -11.70 -8.22 -5.63
C ALA A 351 -12.07 -7.55 -6.95
N VAL A 352 -13.04 -6.64 -6.88
CA VAL A 352 -13.35 -5.70 -7.95
C VAL A 352 -13.37 -4.30 -7.35
N TRP A 353 -12.92 -3.33 -8.11
CA TRP A 353 -12.92 -1.95 -7.63
C TRP A 353 -13.24 -0.97 -8.73
N GLY A 354 -13.71 0.18 -8.29
CA GLY A 354 -13.87 1.37 -9.10
C GLY A 354 -13.48 2.61 -8.31
N GLY A 355 -13.02 3.63 -8.99
CA GLY A 355 -12.61 4.86 -8.36
C GLY A 355 -12.38 5.99 -9.35
N VAL A 356 -12.07 7.13 -8.80
CA VAL A 356 -11.77 8.34 -9.54
C VAL A 356 -10.66 9.11 -8.84
N GLY A 357 -9.79 9.75 -9.62
CA GLY A 357 -8.74 10.62 -9.11
C GLY A 357 -8.68 11.93 -9.88
N SER A 358 -8.01 12.91 -9.31
CA SER A 358 -7.69 14.16 -9.94
C SER A 358 -6.31 14.63 -9.54
N VAL A 359 -5.60 15.24 -10.47
CA VAL A 359 -4.37 16.01 -10.23
C VAL A 359 -4.68 17.48 -10.53
N PHE A 360 -4.26 18.39 -9.65
CA PHE A 360 -4.60 19.81 -9.80
C PHE A 360 -3.61 20.73 -9.07
N ASP A 361 -3.46 21.93 -9.54
CA ASP A 361 -2.63 22.94 -8.89
C ASP A 361 -3.41 23.75 -7.86
N SER A 362 -4.65 24.13 -8.17
CA SER A 362 -5.52 24.94 -7.32
C SER A 362 -6.93 24.32 -7.30
N HIS A 363 -7.64 24.46 -6.17
CA HIS A 363 -9.04 24.03 -6.09
C HIS A 363 -9.98 24.76 -7.05
N LYS A 364 -9.57 25.92 -7.58
CA LYS A 364 -10.29 26.64 -8.63
C LYS A 364 -10.14 26.00 -10.02
N ASN A 365 -9.15 25.13 -10.18
CA ASN A 365 -8.83 24.44 -11.42
C ASN A 365 -9.22 22.96 -11.38
N ILE A 366 -10.10 22.55 -10.47
CA ILE A 366 -10.69 21.21 -10.53
C ILE A 366 -11.69 21.23 -11.68
N ASP A 367 -11.32 20.53 -12.75
CA ASP A 367 -12.18 20.32 -13.90
C ASP A 367 -12.69 18.87 -13.86
N PHE A 368 -14.01 18.72 -13.83
CA PHE A 368 -14.63 17.38 -13.85
C PHE A 368 -14.37 16.63 -15.15
N SER A 369 -14.01 17.32 -16.24
CA SER A 369 -13.60 16.70 -17.50
C SER A 369 -12.22 16.06 -17.44
N GLU A 370 -11.38 16.46 -16.45
CA GLU A 370 -10.04 15.95 -16.22
C GLU A 370 -9.99 14.83 -15.16
N LEU A 371 -11.14 14.34 -14.72
CA LEU A 371 -11.20 13.23 -13.79
C LEU A 371 -10.60 11.95 -14.41
N LEU A 372 -9.86 11.25 -13.60
CA LEU A 372 -9.15 10.03 -13.96
C LEU A 372 -9.91 8.81 -13.40
N PRO A 373 -10.78 8.16 -14.21
CA PRO A 373 -11.49 6.96 -13.79
C PRO A 373 -10.52 5.79 -13.60
N ASN A 374 -10.77 4.96 -12.61
CA ASN A 374 -10.01 3.75 -12.33
C ASN A 374 -10.94 2.60 -12.02
N TYR A 375 -10.70 1.41 -12.59
CA TYR A 375 -11.43 0.20 -12.26
C TYR A 375 -10.56 -1.03 -12.53
N GLY A 376 -10.95 -2.15 -11.97
CA GLY A 376 -10.19 -3.38 -12.18
C GLY A 376 -10.72 -4.57 -11.41
N LEU A 377 -10.00 -5.66 -11.55
CA LEU A 377 -10.28 -6.93 -10.91
C LEU A 377 -8.99 -7.56 -10.39
N GLY A 378 -9.09 -8.31 -9.30
CA GLY A 378 -7.94 -8.92 -8.68
C GLY A 378 -8.25 -10.28 -8.06
N LEU A 379 -7.21 -11.10 -8.00
CA LEU A 379 -7.20 -12.36 -7.28
C LEU A 379 -6.56 -12.15 -5.91
N ARG A 380 -7.08 -12.86 -4.92
CA ARG A 380 -6.58 -12.89 -3.55
C ARG A 380 -6.24 -14.31 -3.16
N ILE A 381 -5.07 -14.50 -2.54
CA ILE A 381 -4.64 -15.80 -2.02
C ILE A 381 -4.20 -15.60 -0.58
N ASN A 382 -4.97 -16.14 0.36
CA ASN A 382 -4.64 -16.07 1.79
C ASN A 382 -3.47 -17.01 2.10
N LEU A 383 -2.38 -16.46 2.61
CA LEU A 383 -1.17 -17.20 3.01
C LEU A 383 -1.08 -17.40 4.54
N GLY A 384 -2.05 -16.89 5.29
CA GLY A 384 -2.14 -16.93 6.75
C GLY A 384 -2.91 -15.74 7.31
N LYS A 385 -3.06 -15.65 8.65
CA LYS A 385 -3.88 -14.63 9.33
C LYS A 385 -3.58 -13.19 8.91
N ASN A 386 -2.31 -12.85 8.67
CA ASN A 386 -1.85 -11.49 8.41
C ASN A 386 -1.12 -11.36 7.05
N SER A 387 -1.42 -12.24 6.11
CA SER A 387 -0.69 -12.26 4.83
C SER A 387 -1.58 -12.72 3.71
N ARG A 388 -1.69 -11.87 2.71
CA ARG A 388 -2.51 -12.12 1.51
C ARG A 388 -1.70 -11.76 0.28
N LEU A 389 -1.56 -12.69 -0.66
CA LEU A 389 -1.01 -12.39 -1.99
C LEU A 389 -2.11 -11.79 -2.84
N ARG A 390 -1.80 -10.71 -3.50
CA ARG A 390 -2.70 -9.94 -4.36
C ARG A 390 -2.15 -9.89 -5.78
N ILE A 391 -3.01 -10.19 -6.75
CA ILE A 391 -2.72 -10.08 -8.19
C ILE A 391 -3.85 -9.27 -8.80
N ASP A 392 -3.59 -8.02 -9.13
CA ASP A 392 -4.56 -7.05 -9.61
C ASP A 392 -4.28 -6.64 -11.05
N TYR A 393 -5.33 -6.51 -11.85
CA TYR A 393 -5.24 -5.89 -13.16
C TYR A 393 -6.18 -4.69 -13.22
N GLY A 394 -5.58 -3.50 -13.26
CA GLY A 394 -6.29 -2.23 -13.25
C GLY A 394 -6.32 -1.54 -14.60
N PHE A 395 -7.38 -0.79 -14.83
CA PHE A 395 -7.61 0.03 -16.00
C PHE A 395 -7.79 1.49 -15.57
N GLY A 396 -7.23 2.40 -16.33
CA GLY A 396 -7.37 3.84 -16.19
C GLY A 396 -7.36 4.52 -17.53
N HIS A 397 -7.56 5.83 -17.55
CA HIS A 397 -7.54 6.64 -18.78
C HIS A 397 -6.17 6.53 -19.49
N HIS A 398 -6.16 6.00 -20.71
CA HIS A 398 -4.95 5.72 -21.51
C HIS A 398 -3.88 4.87 -20.77
N SER A 399 -4.29 4.03 -19.82
CA SER A 399 -3.37 3.23 -19.02
C SER A 399 -4.04 1.96 -18.52
N ASN A 400 -3.27 0.90 -18.40
CA ASN A 400 -3.65 -0.33 -17.72
C ASN A 400 -2.39 -0.97 -17.11
N GLY A 401 -2.54 -1.85 -16.15
CA GLY A 401 -1.36 -2.49 -15.57
C GLY A 401 -1.67 -3.64 -14.64
N LEU A 402 -0.72 -4.59 -14.62
CA LEU A 402 -0.67 -5.68 -13.67
C LEU A 402 0.10 -5.21 -12.43
N VAL A 403 -0.43 -5.52 -11.27
CA VAL A 403 0.20 -5.33 -9.96
C VAL A 403 0.19 -6.66 -9.22
N ILE A 404 1.35 -7.08 -8.72
CA ILE A 404 1.47 -8.22 -7.81
C ILE A 404 2.06 -7.67 -6.51
N GLY A 405 1.42 -7.94 -5.40
CA GLY A 405 1.83 -7.42 -4.11
C GLY A 405 1.32 -8.26 -2.94
N MET A 406 1.77 -7.89 -1.76
CA MET A 406 1.32 -8.48 -0.50
C MET A 406 0.31 -7.57 0.18
N ASN A 407 -0.62 -8.19 0.91
CA ASN A 407 -1.72 -7.57 1.65
C ASN A 407 -2.72 -6.83 0.75
N GLU A 408 -3.71 -6.16 1.35
CA GLU A 408 -4.71 -5.41 0.58
C GLU A 408 -4.15 -4.08 0.07
N ALA A 409 -4.88 -3.43 -0.83
CA ALA A 409 -4.43 -2.21 -1.48
C ALA A 409 -4.52 -0.99 -0.55
N PHE A 410 -5.51 -0.99 0.36
CA PHE A 410 -5.76 0.02 1.40
C PHE A 410 -6.53 -0.61 2.56
#